data_bedf15638decbe60c80b8315a2a8c8be
#
_entry.id   bedf15638decbe60c80b8315a2a8c8be
#
_cell.length_a   1.000
_cell.length_b   1.000
_cell.length_c   1.000
_cell.angle_alpha   90.00
_cell.angle_beta   90.00
_cell.angle_gamma   90.00
#
_symmetry.space_group_name_H-M   'P 1'
#
loop_
_entity.id
_entity.type
_entity.pdbx_description
1 polymer ?
#
loop_
_entity_poly.entity_id
_entity_poly.type
_entity_poly.pdbx_seq_one_letter_code
_entity_poly.pdbx_strand_id
1 'polypeptide(L)'
;FETTNRPGFFDLAVGNVPFGNYQVFDPEYNRLGFSIHNYFAAKMLDQVRPGGIVAFVTSRYTMDSRDESVRRYLAERGELLGAIRLPNNAFRANAGTDVVTDIIFLQRREMPLTELPEWVHVGENEDGFKVNQYFLDHPEMVLGTPTAESTQYGRQDYTVAPIEGADLAEQLHEAIQHIHGEYVERDVEENTVSDIIPADPDVRNYSFALVGDDVFYREGGIMVRQDVSAVAAERIRGLMELRDCTRWLIELQTVDAGDAEISAEQR
;
A
#
# COMPACT_ATOMS: atom_id res chain seq x y z
N PHE A 1 6.55 -6.19 3.44
CA PHE A 1 5.43 -5.98 2.51
C PHE A 1 5.16 -7.21 1.63
N GLU A 2 6.20 -7.90 1.13
CA GLU A 2 6.08 -9.13 0.32
C GLU A 2 5.40 -10.28 1.06
N THR A 3 5.53 -10.34 2.37
CA THR A 3 4.91 -11.37 3.24
C THR A 3 3.52 -10.98 3.75
N THR A 4 3.11 -9.73 3.55
CA THR A 4 1.79 -9.25 3.97
C THR A 4 0.82 -9.47 2.81
N ASN A 5 -0.21 -10.28 3.03
CA ASN A 5 -1.28 -10.50 2.06
C ASN A 5 -2.63 -10.33 2.75
N ARG A 6 -3.26 -9.17 2.53
CA ARG A 6 -4.57 -8.78 3.09
C ARG A 6 -5.41 -8.10 2.02
N PRO A 7 -5.80 -8.83 0.98
CA PRO A 7 -6.54 -8.25 -0.13
C PRO A 7 -7.87 -7.66 0.33
N GLY A 8 -8.17 -6.46 -0.14
CA GLY A 8 -9.43 -5.79 0.15
C GLY A 8 -9.63 -5.35 1.60
N PHE A 9 -8.54 -5.21 2.37
CA PHE A 9 -8.63 -4.94 3.81
C PHE A 9 -8.56 -3.47 4.18
N PHE A 10 -7.59 -2.72 3.63
CA PHE A 10 -7.32 -1.35 4.05
C PHE A 10 -8.25 -0.34 3.38
N ASP A 11 -8.63 0.70 4.10
CA ASP A 11 -9.38 1.83 3.54
C ASP A 11 -8.49 2.76 2.72
N LEU A 12 -7.21 2.86 3.11
CA LEU A 12 -6.23 3.76 2.52
C LEU A 12 -4.85 3.10 2.49
N ALA A 13 -4.18 3.21 1.36
CA ALA A 13 -2.77 2.89 1.23
C ALA A 13 -2.01 4.11 0.69
N VAL A 14 -1.01 4.58 1.44
CA VAL A 14 -0.18 5.73 1.05
C VAL A 14 1.29 5.35 1.13
N GLY A 15 2.08 5.73 0.13
CA GLY A 15 3.50 5.43 0.15
C GLY A 15 4.34 6.14 -0.89
N ASN A 16 5.63 6.25 -0.60
CA ASN A 16 6.65 6.52 -1.59
C ASN A 16 7.27 5.18 -1.95
N VAL A 17 6.97 4.68 -3.16
CA VAL A 17 7.40 3.35 -3.57
C VAL A 17 8.90 3.34 -3.89
N PRO A 18 9.61 2.24 -3.60
CA PRO A 18 11.03 2.18 -3.85
C PRO A 18 11.34 2.21 -5.35
N PHE A 19 12.40 2.92 -5.71
CA PHE A 19 12.97 2.93 -7.05
C PHE A 19 14.23 2.06 -7.08
N GLY A 20 14.39 1.30 -8.13
CA GLY A 20 15.60 0.50 -8.29
C GLY A 20 15.42 -0.67 -9.26
N ASN A 21 16.55 -1.31 -9.54
CA ASN A 21 16.58 -2.48 -10.42
C ASN A 21 16.80 -3.75 -9.58
N TYR A 22 15.88 -4.01 -8.68
CA TYR A 22 15.82 -5.24 -7.89
C TYR A 22 14.40 -5.79 -7.84
N GLN A 23 14.27 -7.05 -7.50
CA GLN A 23 12.98 -7.73 -7.40
C GLN A 23 12.82 -8.27 -5.97
N VAL A 24 11.58 -8.26 -5.49
CA VAL A 24 11.19 -8.97 -4.27
C VAL A 24 10.56 -10.31 -4.66
N PHE A 25 10.67 -11.28 -3.78
CA PHE A 25 10.06 -12.58 -4.00
C PHE A 25 8.64 -12.58 -3.44
N ASP A 26 7.65 -12.47 -4.34
CA ASP A 26 6.23 -12.56 -4.02
C ASP A 26 5.58 -13.49 -5.07
N PRO A 27 5.26 -14.74 -4.72
CA PRO A 27 4.75 -15.73 -5.68
C PRO A 27 3.50 -15.28 -6.43
N GLU A 28 2.65 -14.47 -5.81
CA GLU A 28 1.41 -13.98 -6.40
C GLU A 28 1.68 -12.98 -7.54
N TYR A 29 2.69 -12.11 -7.35
CA TYR A 29 3.00 -11.02 -8.29
C TYR A 29 4.17 -11.33 -9.22
N ASN A 30 5.05 -12.29 -8.89
CA ASN A 30 6.23 -12.61 -9.72
C ASN A 30 5.89 -12.93 -11.17
N ARG A 31 4.75 -13.57 -11.41
CA ARG A 31 4.26 -13.90 -12.75
C ARG A 31 3.94 -12.68 -13.62
N LEU A 32 3.71 -11.52 -13.01
CA LEU A 32 3.38 -10.28 -13.71
C LEU A 32 4.62 -9.61 -14.32
N GLY A 33 5.82 -9.93 -13.84
CA GLY A 33 7.09 -9.39 -14.34
C GLY A 33 7.25 -7.89 -14.10
N PHE A 34 6.52 -7.31 -13.16
CA PHE A 34 6.55 -5.87 -12.87
C PHE A 34 7.90 -5.44 -12.29
N SER A 35 8.33 -4.20 -12.61
CA SER A 35 9.40 -3.54 -11.90
C SER A 35 9.03 -3.34 -10.44
N ILE A 36 10.01 -3.04 -9.58
CA ILE A 36 9.76 -2.90 -8.13
C ILE A 36 8.68 -1.86 -7.81
N HIS A 37 8.71 -0.69 -8.43
CA HIS A 37 7.70 0.35 -8.20
C HIS A 37 6.31 -0.07 -8.71
N ASN A 38 6.23 -0.76 -9.84
CA ASN A 38 4.97 -1.27 -10.39
C ASN A 38 4.38 -2.41 -9.55
N TYR A 39 5.25 -3.28 -8.99
CA TYR A 39 4.84 -4.30 -8.01
C TYR A 39 4.19 -3.66 -6.77
N PHE A 40 4.83 -2.61 -6.21
CA PHE A 40 4.25 -1.92 -5.05
C PHE A 40 2.90 -1.29 -5.38
N ALA A 41 2.78 -0.62 -6.53
CA ALA A 41 1.53 -0.03 -6.99
C ALA A 41 0.40 -1.07 -7.11
N ALA A 42 0.67 -2.20 -7.77
CA ALA A 42 -0.29 -3.28 -7.94
C ALA A 42 -0.72 -3.87 -6.59
N LYS A 43 0.25 -4.20 -5.74
CA LYS A 43 -0.05 -4.79 -4.43
C LYS A 43 -0.75 -3.83 -3.47
N MET A 44 -0.40 -2.55 -3.45
CA MET A 44 -1.12 -1.54 -2.66
C MET A 44 -2.60 -1.49 -3.06
N LEU A 45 -2.88 -1.47 -4.37
CA LEU A 45 -4.25 -1.45 -4.87
C LEU A 45 -5.04 -2.71 -4.50
N ASP A 46 -4.41 -3.88 -4.55
CA ASP A 46 -5.07 -5.14 -4.18
C ASP A 46 -5.34 -5.27 -2.68
N GLN A 47 -4.50 -4.66 -1.84
CA GLN A 47 -4.69 -4.68 -0.38
C GLN A 47 -5.80 -3.74 0.09
N VAL A 48 -6.17 -2.72 -0.71
CA VAL A 48 -7.23 -1.77 -0.38
C VAL A 48 -8.58 -2.35 -0.74
N ARG A 49 -9.59 -2.12 0.11
CA ARG A 49 -10.97 -2.56 -0.11
C ARG A 49 -11.62 -1.83 -1.31
N PRO A 50 -12.70 -2.36 -1.89
CA PRO A 50 -13.53 -1.60 -2.82
C PRO A 50 -13.94 -0.25 -2.23
N GLY A 51 -13.87 0.81 -3.03
CA GLY A 51 -14.11 2.20 -2.60
C GLY A 51 -12.98 2.84 -1.80
N GLY A 52 -11.97 2.07 -1.36
CA GLY A 52 -10.81 2.62 -0.67
C GLY A 52 -9.80 3.27 -1.64
N ILE A 53 -8.87 4.05 -1.10
CA ILE A 53 -7.99 4.93 -1.87
C ILE A 53 -6.54 4.49 -1.75
N VAL A 54 -5.82 4.59 -2.87
CA VAL A 54 -4.37 4.41 -2.93
C VAL A 54 -3.74 5.71 -3.44
N ALA A 55 -2.74 6.22 -2.73
CA ALA A 55 -1.96 7.38 -3.15
C ALA A 55 -0.47 7.06 -3.04
N PHE A 56 0.29 7.18 -4.12
CA PHE A 56 1.70 6.83 -4.08
C PHE A 56 2.55 7.69 -5.00
N VAL A 57 3.80 7.93 -4.56
CA VAL A 57 4.83 8.55 -5.37
C VAL A 57 5.60 7.46 -6.09
N THR A 58 5.77 7.61 -7.39
CA THR A 58 6.43 6.64 -8.25
C THR A 58 7.27 7.32 -9.33
N SER A 59 8.08 6.53 -10.04
CA SER A 59 8.77 7.00 -11.24
C SER A 59 7.78 7.31 -12.36
N ARG A 60 8.06 8.33 -13.17
CA ARG A 60 7.28 8.64 -14.38
C ARG A 60 7.06 7.43 -15.29
N TYR A 61 7.95 6.45 -15.23
CA TYR A 61 7.85 5.24 -16.06
C TYR A 61 6.66 4.33 -15.72
N THR A 62 6.02 4.50 -14.58
CA THR A 62 4.72 3.85 -14.32
C THR A 62 3.68 4.33 -15.32
N MET A 63 3.65 5.63 -15.59
CA MET A 63 2.71 6.25 -16.52
C MET A 63 3.21 6.24 -17.98
N ASP A 64 4.49 6.54 -18.24
CA ASP A 64 5.04 6.78 -19.59
C ASP A 64 5.63 5.55 -20.28
N SER A 65 5.73 4.40 -19.60
CA SER A 65 6.29 3.20 -20.24
C SER A 65 5.49 2.80 -21.48
N ARG A 66 6.19 2.36 -22.55
CA ARG A 66 5.54 1.76 -23.73
C ARG A 66 4.82 0.45 -23.38
N ASP A 67 5.32 -0.26 -22.37
CA ASP A 67 4.63 -1.41 -21.81
C ASP A 67 3.46 -0.93 -20.95
N GLU A 68 2.27 -1.26 -21.38
CA GLU A 68 1.00 -0.89 -20.72
C GLU A 68 0.57 -1.87 -19.62
N SER A 69 1.29 -2.95 -19.42
CA SER A 69 0.84 -4.07 -18.57
C SER A 69 0.44 -3.65 -17.17
N VAL A 70 1.24 -2.79 -16.52
CA VAL A 70 0.91 -2.29 -15.18
C VAL A 70 -0.30 -1.35 -15.20
N ARG A 71 -0.39 -0.43 -16.19
CA ARG A 71 -1.54 0.49 -16.28
C ARG A 71 -2.83 -0.25 -16.56
N ARG A 72 -2.80 -1.29 -17.41
CA ARG A 72 -3.96 -2.18 -17.61
C ARG A 72 -4.36 -2.86 -16.32
N TYR A 73 -3.39 -3.42 -15.59
CA TYR A 73 -3.63 -4.05 -14.30
C TYR A 73 -4.30 -3.10 -13.30
N LEU A 74 -3.78 -1.87 -13.21
CA LEU A 74 -4.31 -0.85 -12.30
C LEU A 74 -5.70 -0.36 -12.76
N ALA A 75 -5.90 -0.11 -14.06
CA ALA A 75 -7.16 0.40 -14.61
C ALA A 75 -8.31 -0.59 -14.49
N GLU A 76 -8.04 -1.89 -14.67
CA GLU A 76 -9.04 -2.94 -14.46
C GLU A 76 -9.59 -2.94 -13.02
N ARG A 77 -8.75 -2.61 -12.04
CA ARG A 77 -9.03 -2.73 -10.61
C ARG A 77 -9.28 -1.42 -9.89
N GLY A 78 -8.81 -0.32 -10.44
CA GLY A 78 -8.90 1.01 -9.84
C GLY A 78 -9.30 2.08 -10.84
N GLU A 79 -9.97 3.09 -10.34
CA GLU A 79 -10.25 4.33 -11.05
C GLU A 79 -9.13 5.30 -10.80
N LEU A 80 -8.59 5.93 -11.84
CA LEU A 80 -7.66 7.03 -11.70
C LEU A 80 -8.42 8.28 -11.28
N LEU A 81 -8.24 8.70 -10.03
CA LEU A 81 -8.79 9.96 -9.53
C LEU A 81 -7.98 11.15 -10.05
N GLY A 82 -6.71 10.92 -10.32
CA GLY A 82 -5.79 11.88 -10.90
C GLY A 82 -4.34 11.50 -10.67
N ALA A 83 -3.45 12.19 -11.39
CA ALA A 83 -2.01 12.06 -11.20
C ALA A 83 -1.35 13.45 -11.30
N ILE A 84 -0.32 13.69 -10.51
CA ILE A 84 0.43 14.94 -10.49
C ILE A 84 1.87 14.62 -10.85
N ARG A 85 2.40 15.25 -11.90
CA ARG A 85 3.79 15.12 -12.33
C ARG A 85 4.64 16.22 -11.70
N LEU A 86 5.65 15.81 -10.94
CA LEU A 86 6.56 16.71 -10.25
C LEU A 86 7.77 17.05 -11.12
N PRO A 87 8.37 18.26 -10.96
CA PRO A 87 9.61 18.61 -11.62
C PRO A 87 10.76 17.72 -11.15
N ASN A 88 11.78 17.58 -11.99
CA ASN A 88 12.90 16.66 -11.79
C ASN A 88 13.69 16.91 -10.50
N ASN A 89 13.65 18.13 -9.96
CA ASN A 89 14.36 18.53 -8.74
C ASN A 89 13.53 18.34 -7.44
N ALA A 90 12.29 17.87 -7.52
CA ALA A 90 11.38 17.78 -6.36
C ALA A 90 11.98 16.98 -5.18
N PHE A 91 12.83 15.99 -5.45
CA PHE A 91 13.48 15.16 -4.43
C PHE A 91 14.99 15.39 -4.32
N ARG A 92 15.56 16.40 -4.99
CA ARG A 92 16.99 16.67 -4.97
C ARG A 92 17.52 16.88 -3.55
N ALA A 93 16.82 17.63 -2.72
CA ALA A 93 17.23 17.91 -1.35
C ALA A 93 17.24 16.67 -0.45
N ASN A 94 16.37 15.70 -0.70
CA ASN A 94 16.18 14.53 0.16
C ASN A 94 16.87 13.28 -0.37
N ALA A 95 16.91 13.10 -1.70
CA ALA A 95 17.44 11.89 -2.33
C ALA A 95 18.67 12.13 -3.22
N GLY A 96 19.04 13.39 -3.46
CA GLY A 96 20.22 13.75 -4.27
C GLY A 96 20.09 13.35 -5.76
N THR A 97 18.87 13.09 -6.24
CA THR A 97 18.61 12.64 -7.61
C THR A 97 17.68 13.61 -8.32
N ASP A 98 17.96 13.81 -9.61
CA ASP A 98 17.11 14.57 -10.52
C ASP A 98 16.30 13.61 -11.37
N VAL A 99 15.09 13.30 -10.90
CA VAL A 99 14.18 12.37 -11.57
C VAL A 99 12.75 12.91 -11.58
N VAL A 100 12.10 12.80 -12.71
CA VAL A 100 10.67 13.10 -12.81
C VAL A 100 9.89 11.99 -12.12
N THR A 101 9.03 12.38 -11.20
CA THR A 101 8.18 11.48 -10.44
C THR A 101 6.72 11.89 -10.57
N ASP A 102 5.84 10.92 -10.43
CA ASP A 102 4.40 11.11 -10.46
C ASP A 102 3.80 10.75 -9.10
N ILE A 103 2.85 11.53 -8.62
CA ILE A 103 1.96 11.15 -7.53
C ILE A 103 0.68 10.65 -8.18
N ILE A 104 0.32 9.41 -7.92
CA ILE A 104 -0.85 8.77 -8.53
C ILE A 104 -1.90 8.50 -7.45
N PHE A 105 -3.16 8.84 -7.75
CA PHE A 105 -4.30 8.63 -6.88
C PHE A 105 -5.29 7.69 -7.57
N LEU A 106 -5.56 6.55 -6.92
CA LEU A 106 -6.48 5.54 -7.43
C LEU A 106 -7.55 5.23 -6.38
N GLN A 107 -8.77 4.98 -6.83
CA GLN A 107 -9.83 4.41 -6.00
C GLN A 107 -10.11 2.97 -6.44
N ARG A 108 -10.12 2.04 -5.51
CA ARG A 108 -10.38 0.63 -5.80
C ARG A 108 -11.83 0.44 -6.29
N ARG A 109 -11.99 -0.23 -7.43
CA ARG A 109 -13.31 -0.59 -7.99
C ARG A 109 -13.88 -1.83 -7.30
N GLU A 110 -15.19 -1.92 -7.24
CA GLU A 110 -15.89 -3.14 -6.84
C GLU A 110 -15.84 -4.22 -7.94
N MET A 111 -16.03 -3.80 -9.18
CA MET A 111 -16.04 -4.67 -10.34
C MET A 111 -14.92 -4.28 -11.31
N PRO A 112 -14.23 -5.27 -11.88
CA PRO A 112 -13.24 -5.01 -12.91
C PRO A 112 -13.85 -4.29 -14.12
N LEU A 113 -13.09 -3.36 -14.69
CA LEU A 113 -13.48 -2.64 -15.89
C LEU A 113 -13.26 -3.50 -17.14
N THR A 114 -14.16 -3.42 -18.09
CA THR A 114 -14.06 -4.14 -19.37
C THR A 114 -13.48 -3.31 -20.49
N GLU A 115 -13.71 -1.99 -20.44
CA GLU A 115 -13.16 -1.03 -21.41
C GLU A 115 -12.06 -0.21 -20.74
N LEU A 116 -10.88 -0.19 -21.36
CA LEU A 116 -9.72 0.50 -20.79
C LEU A 116 -9.83 2.01 -21.03
N PRO A 117 -9.59 2.83 -20.00
CA PRO A 117 -9.58 4.28 -20.12
C PRO A 117 -8.32 4.77 -20.83
N GLU A 118 -8.38 5.98 -21.41
CA GLU A 118 -7.31 6.58 -22.21
C GLU A 118 -5.97 6.69 -21.46
N TRP A 119 -5.99 6.90 -20.16
CA TRP A 119 -4.76 7.00 -19.37
C TRP A 119 -3.92 5.70 -19.34
N VAL A 120 -4.45 4.58 -19.80
CA VAL A 120 -3.65 3.36 -20.02
C VAL A 120 -2.63 3.54 -21.12
N HIS A 121 -2.93 4.40 -22.10
CA HIS A 121 -2.13 4.62 -23.28
C HIS A 121 -1.10 5.76 -23.13
N VAL A 122 -0.11 5.74 -23.98
CA VAL A 122 0.86 6.84 -24.13
C VAL A 122 0.72 7.46 -25.51
N GLY A 123 0.72 8.79 -25.53
CA GLY A 123 0.77 9.57 -26.76
C GLY A 123 2.16 10.14 -27.04
N GLU A 124 2.21 11.16 -27.86
CA GLU A 124 3.40 11.97 -28.14
C GLU A 124 3.12 13.43 -27.84
N ASN A 125 4.05 14.10 -27.15
CA ASN A 125 4.00 15.55 -27.00
C ASN A 125 4.52 16.25 -28.28
N GLU A 126 4.49 17.59 -28.30
CA GLU A 126 4.94 18.39 -29.44
C GLU A 126 6.42 18.15 -29.81
N ASP A 127 7.25 17.76 -28.86
CA ASP A 127 8.67 17.44 -29.05
C ASP A 127 8.92 15.98 -29.47
N GLY A 128 7.87 15.19 -29.64
CA GLY A 128 7.95 13.78 -30.05
C GLY A 128 8.32 12.79 -28.92
N PHE A 129 8.26 13.22 -27.66
CA PHE A 129 8.47 12.34 -26.51
C PHE A 129 7.18 11.58 -26.15
N LYS A 130 7.36 10.33 -25.74
CA LYS A 130 6.27 9.52 -25.23
C LYS A 130 5.90 9.99 -23.81
N VAL A 131 4.65 10.42 -23.67
CA VAL A 131 4.05 10.88 -22.44
C VAL A 131 2.68 10.22 -22.27
N ASN A 132 2.31 9.90 -21.06
CA ASN A 132 1.00 9.31 -20.78
C ASN A 132 -0.13 10.22 -21.28
N GLN A 133 -1.17 9.61 -21.85
CA GLN A 133 -2.31 10.35 -22.39
C GLN A 133 -2.96 11.26 -21.35
N TYR A 134 -3.02 10.83 -20.09
CA TYR A 134 -3.54 11.67 -19.01
C TYR A 134 -2.84 13.03 -18.90
N PHE A 135 -1.50 13.07 -18.97
CA PHE A 135 -0.76 14.34 -18.87
C PHE A 135 -0.79 15.17 -20.16
N LEU A 136 -1.12 14.56 -21.29
CA LEU A 136 -1.39 15.29 -22.53
C LEU A 136 -2.76 15.98 -22.50
N ASP A 137 -3.74 15.33 -21.88
CA ASP A 137 -5.11 15.83 -21.74
C ASP A 137 -5.22 16.81 -20.55
N HIS A 138 -4.34 16.68 -19.55
CA HIS A 138 -4.31 17.47 -18.31
C HIS A 138 -2.94 18.13 -18.08
N PRO A 139 -2.53 19.08 -18.92
CA PRO A 139 -1.23 19.74 -18.79
C PRO A 139 -1.08 20.54 -17.47
N GLU A 140 -2.17 20.97 -16.86
CA GLU A 140 -2.22 21.62 -15.54
C GLU A 140 -1.74 20.71 -14.40
N MET A 141 -1.73 19.39 -14.62
CA MET A 141 -1.24 18.42 -13.64
C MET A 141 0.28 18.17 -13.75
N VAL A 142 0.97 18.86 -14.65
CA VAL A 142 2.44 18.83 -14.78
C VAL A 142 3.02 20.08 -14.13
N LEU A 143 3.64 19.92 -12.94
CA LEU A 143 4.14 21.02 -12.12
C LEU A 143 5.55 21.46 -12.55
N GLY A 144 5.65 22.00 -13.75
CA GLY A 144 6.90 22.43 -14.34
C GLY A 144 6.81 22.61 -15.83
N THR A 145 7.95 22.85 -16.47
CA THR A 145 8.02 23.02 -17.92
C THR A 145 8.55 21.73 -18.55
N PRO A 146 7.74 21.03 -19.38
CA PRO A 146 8.22 19.91 -20.18
C PRO A 146 9.41 20.34 -21.05
N THR A 147 10.49 19.58 -21.03
CA THR A 147 11.68 19.87 -21.78
C THR A 147 12.47 18.57 -22.06
N ALA A 148 13.56 18.69 -22.76
CA ALA A 148 14.46 17.58 -23.07
C ALA A 148 15.76 17.73 -22.30
N GLU A 149 16.24 16.63 -21.73
CA GLU A 149 17.55 16.56 -21.08
C GLU A 149 18.43 15.54 -21.79
N SER A 150 19.72 15.86 -21.92
CA SER A 150 20.67 14.94 -22.53
C SER A 150 21.08 13.86 -21.53
N THR A 151 20.80 12.60 -21.84
CA THR A 151 21.26 11.48 -21.06
C THR A 151 22.78 11.30 -21.17
N GLN A 152 23.39 10.59 -20.23
CA GLN A 152 24.82 10.21 -20.27
C GLN A 152 25.24 9.45 -21.54
N TYR A 153 24.27 8.96 -22.35
CA TYR A 153 24.50 8.28 -23.61
C TYR A 153 24.24 9.19 -24.83
N GLY A 154 24.07 10.52 -24.65
CA GLY A 154 23.86 11.50 -25.69
C GLY A 154 22.48 11.44 -26.35
N ARG A 155 21.53 10.71 -25.78
CA ARG A 155 20.13 10.72 -26.21
C ARG A 155 19.36 11.80 -25.47
N GLN A 156 18.41 12.42 -26.14
CA GLN A 156 17.44 13.30 -25.50
C GLN A 156 16.38 12.44 -24.78
N ASP A 157 16.09 12.77 -23.54
CA ASP A 157 15.01 12.15 -22.77
C ASP A 157 14.08 13.24 -22.22
N TYR A 158 12.82 12.89 -22.06
CA TYR A 158 11.82 13.77 -21.51
C TYR A 158 12.11 14.07 -20.04
N THR A 159 12.05 15.34 -19.68
CA THR A 159 12.14 15.79 -18.29
C THR A 159 11.16 16.95 -18.05
N VAL A 160 10.97 17.31 -16.81
CA VAL A 160 10.16 18.44 -16.38
C VAL A 160 11.05 19.37 -15.54
N ALA A 161 11.38 20.52 -16.09
CA ALA A 161 12.16 21.53 -15.38
C ALA A 161 11.26 22.30 -14.40
N PRO A 162 11.76 22.71 -13.22
CA PRO A 162 11.02 23.56 -12.31
C PRO A 162 10.76 24.93 -12.95
N ILE A 163 9.62 25.55 -12.62
CA ILE A 163 9.34 26.93 -13.03
C ILE A 163 10.15 27.86 -12.11
N GLU A 164 10.92 28.74 -12.74
CA GLU A 164 11.76 29.71 -11.99
C GLU A 164 10.91 30.65 -11.13
N GLY A 165 11.22 30.71 -9.84
CA GLY A 165 10.50 31.56 -8.88
C GLY A 165 9.14 31.03 -8.40
N ALA A 166 8.67 29.88 -8.91
CA ALA A 166 7.45 29.25 -8.43
C ALA A 166 7.68 28.41 -7.17
N ASP A 167 6.73 28.41 -6.26
CA ASP A 167 6.71 27.53 -5.10
C ASP A 167 6.02 26.22 -5.46
N LEU A 168 6.74 25.12 -5.32
CA LEU A 168 6.21 23.78 -5.60
C LEU A 168 5.04 23.40 -4.67
N ALA A 169 5.04 23.90 -3.43
CA ALA A 169 3.96 23.62 -2.49
C ALA A 169 2.66 24.30 -2.89
N GLU A 170 2.74 25.54 -3.41
CA GLU A 170 1.59 26.26 -3.95
C GLU A 170 1.05 25.56 -5.21
N GLN A 171 1.92 25.19 -6.15
CA GLN A 171 1.54 24.44 -7.35
C GLN A 171 0.87 23.10 -6.99
N LEU A 172 1.40 22.39 -6.01
CA LEU A 172 0.84 21.13 -5.55
C LEU A 172 -0.53 21.34 -4.90
N HIS A 173 -0.69 22.43 -4.13
CA HIS A 173 -1.98 22.77 -3.52
C HIS A 173 -3.06 23.05 -4.59
N GLU A 174 -2.71 23.72 -5.67
CA GLU A 174 -3.62 23.96 -6.79
C GLU A 174 -3.95 22.65 -7.53
N ALA A 175 -2.95 21.85 -7.86
CA ALA A 175 -3.16 20.59 -8.57
C ALA A 175 -4.05 19.60 -7.80
N ILE A 176 -3.93 19.52 -6.48
CA ILE A 176 -4.76 18.67 -5.64
C ILE A 176 -6.25 19.04 -5.73
N GLN A 177 -6.60 20.30 -6.02
CA GLN A 177 -8.00 20.70 -6.16
C GLN A 177 -8.70 20.05 -7.37
N HIS A 178 -7.94 19.54 -8.33
CA HIS A 178 -8.47 18.80 -9.49
C HIS A 178 -8.69 17.31 -9.22
N ILE A 179 -8.27 16.82 -8.05
CA ILE A 179 -8.39 15.40 -7.69
C ILE A 179 -9.62 15.22 -6.82
N HIS A 180 -10.58 14.47 -7.33
CA HIS A 180 -11.83 14.21 -6.63
C HIS A 180 -12.02 12.71 -6.48
N GLY A 181 -12.29 12.27 -5.27
CA GLY A 181 -12.67 10.92 -4.94
C GLY A 181 -13.96 10.93 -4.12
N GLU A 182 -14.75 9.91 -4.26
CA GLU A 182 -15.95 9.73 -3.44
C GLU A 182 -15.63 8.77 -2.28
N TYR A 183 -15.86 9.23 -1.05
CA TYR A 183 -15.73 8.33 0.08
C TYR A 183 -16.89 7.34 0.10
N VAL A 184 -16.56 6.07 -0.03
CA VAL A 184 -17.54 4.98 0.09
C VAL A 184 -17.47 4.45 1.52
N GLU A 185 -18.53 4.65 2.28
CA GLU A 185 -18.63 4.13 3.63
C GLU A 185 -18.58 2.60 3.62
N ARG A 186 -17.92 2.01 4.59
CA ARG A 186 -17.92 0.56 4.74
C ARG A 186 -19.25 0.15 5.35
N ASP A 187 -20.02 -0.69 4.65
CA ASP A 187 -21.17 -1.37 5.24
C ASP A 187 -20.66 -2.33 6.32
N VAL A 188 -20.65 -1.87 7.55
CA VAL A 188 -20.39 -2.71 8.71
C VAL A 188 -21.71 -3.42 8.99
N GLU A 189 -21.86 -4.65 8.51
CA GLU A 189 -22.92 -5.51 9.03
C GLU A 189 -22.75 -5.63 10.56
N GLU A 190 -23.67 -5.07 11.30
CA GLU A 190 -23.62 -4.94 12.78
C GLU A 190 -23.53 -6.27 13.54
N ASN A 191 -23.41 -7.43 12.86
CA ASN A 191 -23.49 -8.75 13.48
C ASN A 191 -22.38 -9.75 13.13
N THR A 192 -21.34 -9.34 12.44
CA THR A 192 -20.12 -10.18 12.33
C THR A 192 -19.04 -9.62 13.22
N VAL A 193 -18.58 -10.41 14.20
CA VAL A 193 -17.32 -10.14 14.87
C VAL A 193 -16.30 -9.85 13.77
N SER A 194 -15.84 -8.62 13.70
CA SER A 194 -14.90 -8.22 12.66
C SER A 194 -13.74 -9.20 12.66
N ASP A 195 -13.43 -9.82 11.53
CA ASP A 195 -12.30 -10.76 11.42
C ASP A 195 -10.97 -10.10 11.81
N ILE A 196 -10.98 -8.78 11.97
CA ILE A 196 -9.84 -8.00 12.40
C ILE A 196 -10.30 -6.92 13.39
N ILE A 197 -9.65 -6.91 14.54
CA ILE A 197 -9.92 -5.97 15.62
C ILE A 197 -8.62 -5.28 16.03
N PRO A 198 -8.69 -4.09 16.67
CA PRO A 198 -7.50 -3.47 17.27
C PRO A 198 -6.83 -4.43 18.25
N ALA A 199 -5.49 -4.40 18.29
CA ALA A 199 -4.74 -5.26 19.19
C ALA A 199 -4.98 -4.84 20.65
N ASP A 200 -5.31 -5.84 21.47
CA ASP A 200 -5.27 -5.69 22.91
C ASP A 200 -3.80 -5.48 23.35
N PRO A 201 -3.48 -4.41 24.07
CA PRO A 201 -2.12 -4.14 24.56
C PRO A 201 -1.53 -5.29 25.38
N ASP A 202 -2.37 -5.99 26.14
CA ASP A 202 -1.96 -7.06 27.04
C ASP A 202 -1.68 -8.39 26.32
N VAL A 203 -2.16 -8.54 25.09
CA VAL A 203 -1.81 -9.69 24.25
C VAL A 203 -0.43 -9.48 23.64
N ARG A 204 0.48 -10.42 23.82
CA ARG A 204 1.83 -10.35 23.25
C ARG A 204 1.78 -10.37 21.72
N ASN A 205 2.62 -9.54 21.07
CA ASN A 205 2.76 -9.57 19.62
C ASN A 205 3.20 -10.97 19.11
N TYR A 206 2.63 -11.40 18.00
CA TYR A 206 2.83 -12.74 17.40
C TYR A 206 2.35 -13.88 18.32
N SER A 207 1.24 -13.69 19.03
CA SER A 207 0.61 -14.71 19.83
C SER A 207 -0.89 -14.80 19.59
N PHE A 208 -1.45 -15.96 19.93
CA PHE A 208 -2.90 -16.17 19.90
C PHE A 208 -3.57 -15.55 21.12
N ALA A 209 -4.80 -15.09 20.92
CA ALA A 209 -5.73 -14.62 21.95
C ALA A 209 -7.14 -15.16 21.67
N LEU A 210 -7.96 -15.25 22.71
CA LEU A 210 -9.38 -15.53 22.58
C LEU A 210 -10.17 -14.23 22.72
N VAL A 211 -11.10 -14.00 21.82
CA VAL A 211 -12.08 -12.92 21.92
C VAL A 211 -13.46 -13.56 21.77
N GLY A 212 -14.17 -13.68 22.89
CA GLY A 212 -15.34 -14.55 22.95
C GLY A 212 -14.96 -16.01 22.71
N ASP A 213 -15.61 -16.63 21.74
CA ASP A 213 -15.35 -18.01 21.33
C ASP A 213 -14.35 -18.15 20.18
N ASP A 214 -13.92 -17.05 19.59
CA ASP A 214 -13.08 -17.03 18.40
C ASP A 214 -11.58 -16.90 18.76
N VAL A 215 -10.76 -17.55 17.94
CA VAL A 215 -9.30 -17.50 18.04
C VAL A 215 -8.79 -16.37 17.17
N PHE A 216 -8.04 -15.45 17.76
CA PHE A 216 -7.36 -14.37 17.08
C PHE A 216 -5.85 -14.52 17.18
N TYR A 217 -5.13 -13.98 16.21
CA TYR A 217 -3.68 -13.91 16.21
C TYR A 217 -3.24 -12.44 16.11
N ARG A 218 -2.37 -12.00 17.04
CA ARG A 218 -1.89 -10.62 17.06
C ARG A 218 -0.71 -10.42 16.11
N GLU A 219 -0.83 -9.44 15.22
CA GLU A 219 0.24 -8.93 14.36
C GLU A 219 0.33 -7.41 14.50
N GLY A 220 1.29 -6.95 15.28
CA GLY A 220 1.47 -5.52 15.51
C GLY A 220 0.28 -4.87 16.22
N GLY A 221 -0.32 -3.86 15.59
CA GLY A 221 -1.44 -3.09 16.13
C GLY A 221 -2.83 -3.71 15.97
N ILE A 222 -2.94 -4.93 15.42
CA ILE A 222 -4.21 -5.60 15.11
C ILE A 222 -4.21 -7.05 15.56
N MET A 223 -5.41 -7.60 15.76
CA MET A 223 -5.65 -9.03 15.94
C MET A 223 -6.57 -9.53 14.82
N VAL A 224 -6.16 -10.63 14.19
CA VAL A 224 -6.83 -11.25 13.04
C VAL A 224 -7.47 -12.55 13.46
N ARG A 225 -8.77 -12.70 13.20
CA ARG A 225 -9.51 -13.93 13.44
C ARG A 225 -8.89 -15.06 12.61
N GLN A 226 -8.73 -16.21 13.23
CA GLN A 226 -8.19 -17.39 12.57
C GLN A 226 -9.32 -18.36 12.23
N ASP A 227 -9.44 -18.68 10.94
CA ASP A 227 -10.33 -19.74 10.48
C ASP A 227 -9.67 -21.10 10.77
N VAL A 228 -9.99 -21.66 11.93
CA VAL A 228 -9.44 -22.93 12.39
C VAL A 228 -10.56 -23.93 12.66
N SER A 229 -10.29 -25.22 12.42
CA SER A 229 -11.25 -26.26 12.76
C SER A 229 -11.52 -26.29 14.28
N ALA A 230 -12.70 -26.77 14.68
CA ALA A 230 -13.09 -26.87 16.10
C ALA A 230 -12.03 -27.61 16.95
N VAL A 231 -11.43 -28.67 16.39
CA VAL A 231 -10.36 -29.45 17.06
C VAL A 231 -9.07 -28.60 17.21
N ALA A 232 -8.73 -27.78 16.21
CA ALA A 232 -7.57 -26.90 16.29
C ALA A 232 -7.81 -25.76 17.28
N ALA A 233 -9.01 -25.18 17.30
CA ALA A 233 -9.41 -24.15 18.26
C ALA A 233 -9.29 -24.66 19.70
N GLU A 234 -9.77 -25.86 19.99
CA GLU A 234 -9.68 -26.48 21.32
C GLU A 234 -8.21 -26.69 21.75
N ARG A 235 -7.36 -27.17 20.83
CA ARG A 235 -5.92 -27.31 21.08
C ARG A 235 -5.23 -25.97 21.37
N ILE A 236 -5.59 -24.91 20.62
CA ILE A 236 -5.05 -23.56 20.83
C ILE A 236 -5.46 -23.05 22.19
N ARG A 237 -6.74 -23.21 22.58
CA ARG A 237 -7.22 -22.85 23.93
C ARG A 237 -6.42 -23.52 25.03
N GLY A 238 -6.27 -24.85 24.96
CA GLY A 238 -5.48 -25.59 25.95
C GLY A 238 -4.01 -25.16 26.02
N LEU A 239 -3.39 -24.85 24.88
CA LEU A 239 -2.03 -24.32 24.88
C LEU A 239 -1.92 -22.91 25.47
N MET A 240 -2.95 -22.07 25.28
CA MET A 240 -3.00 -20.75 25.89
C MET A 240 -3.18 -20.83 27.40
N GLU A 241 -4.08 -21.66 27.88
CA GLU A 241 -4.26 -21.93 29.32
C GLU A 241 -2.96 -22.42 29.96
N LEU A 242 -2.29 -23.38 29.34
CA LEU A 242 -0.99 -23.89 29.79
C LEU A 242 0.08 -22.78 29.82
N ARG A 243 0.13 -21.93 28.80
CA ARG A 243 1.05 -20.79 28.73
C ARG A 243 0.82 -19.83 29.90
N ASP A 244 -0.43 -19.49 30.14
CA ASP A 244 -0.80 -18.49 31.14
C ASP A 244 -0.62 -19.02 32.56
N CYS A 245 -0.97 -20.28 32.80
CA CYS A 245 -0.64 -21.00 34.03
C CYS A 245 0.88 -21.07 34.27
N THR A 246 1.66 -21.38 33.25
CA THR A 246 3.14 -21.42 33.36
C THR A 246 3.72 -20.04 33.70
N ARG A 247 3.20 -18.97 33.10
CA ARG A 247 3.63 -17.60 33.42
C ARG A 247 3.32 -17.24 34.86
N TRP A 248 2.09 -17.50 35.27
CA TRP A 248 1.67 -17.25 36.63
C TRP A 248 2.52 -18.03 37.64
N LEU A 249 2.84 -19.27 37.35
CA LEU A 249 3.72 -20.07 38.19
C LEU A 249 5.13 -19.49 38.31
N ILE A 250 5.68 -18.97 37.20
CA ILE A 250 6.99 -18.30 37.20
C ILE A 250 6.93 -16.99 38.02
N GLU A 251 5.84 -16.23 37.92
CA GLU A 251 5.64 -15.03 38.74
C GLU A 251 5.58 -15.34 40.21
N LEU A 252 4.80 -16.34 40.60
CA LEU A 252 4.75 -16.81 42.00
C LEU A 252 6.13 -17.23 42.54
N GLN A 253 6.93 -17.91 41.72
CA GLN A 253 8.29 -18.30 42.08
C GLN A 253 9.26 -17.11 42.20
N THR A 254 9.06 -16.06 41.41
CA THR A 254 9.92 -14.87 41.42
C THR A 254 9.60 -13.89 42.54
N VAL A 255 8.38 -13.87 43.02
CA VAL A 255 7.96 -13.00 44.17
C VAL A 255 8.05 -13.71 45.53
N ASP A 256 8.70 -14.86 45.59
CA ASP A 256 8.89 -15.65 46.83
C ASP A 256 7.56 -16.05 47.48
N ALA A 257 6.58 -16.41 46.65
CA ALA A 257 5.26 -16.88 47.09
C ALA A 257 5.39 -18.18 47.87
N GLY A 258 4.46 -18.40 48.81
CA GLY A 258 4.48 -19.59 49.69
C GLY A 258 4.29 -20.90 48.90
N ASP A 259 4.96 -21.98 49.34
CA ASP A 259 4.90 -23.30 48.73
C ASP A 259 3.49 -23.83 48.47
N ALA A 260 2.52 -23.42 49.32
CA ALA A 260 1.12 -23.81 49.19
C ALA A 260 0.43 -23.19 47.94
N GLU A 261 0.74 -21.94 47.59
CA GLU A 261 0.22 -21.25 46.39
C GLU A 261 0.84 -21.86 45.13
N ILE A 262 2.14 -22.08 45.14
CA ILE A 262 2.85 -22.68 44.02
C ILE A 262 2.32 -24.12 43.76
N SER A 263 2.12 -24.90 44.80
CA SER A 263 1.61 -26.27 44.68
C SER A 263 0.16 -26.35 44.24
N ALA A 264 -0.64 -25.34 44.48
CA ALA A 264 -2.03 -25.27 44.05
C ALA A 264 -2.11 -25.05 42.51
N GLU A 265 -1.21 -24.25 41.93
CA GLU A 265 -1.19 -23.93 40.51
C GLU A 265 -0.52 -25.04 39.66
N GLN A 266 0.28 -25.87 40.28
CA GLN A 266 0.92 -27.05 39.60
C GLN A 266 -0.03 -28.23 39.37
N ARG A 267 -1.24 -28.21 39.86
CA ARG A 267 -2.24 -29.30 39.71
C ARG A 267 -3.24 -29.01 38.62
#